data_82069806ce8e8337561f5286b62ff29b
#
_entry.id   82069806ce8e8337561f5286b62ff29b
#
_cell.length_a   1.000
_cell.length_b   1.000
_cell.length_c   1.000
_cell.angle_alpha   90.00
_cell.angle_beta   90.00
_cell.angle_gamma   90.00
#
_symmetry.space_group_name_H-M   'P 1'
#
loop_
_entity.id
_entity.type
_entity.pdbx_description
1 polymer ?
#
loop_
_entity_poly.entity_id
_entity_poly.type
_entity_poly.pdbx_seq_one_letter_code
_entity_poly.pdbx_strand_id
1 'polypeptide(L)'
;ENIPDIYDRTFKCTGEYDPGVGTPIECNARHGTLTFKQALAKSCNSTFAQIAIELGPQKLADTAKELGLTSPVSLNNDIQSSTGRFFLEKSDADDYVGWTGIGQGDTLVSPIAMLRLAGAIANDGTAVSLNLVESFATKAGKALDLGFTTKETPLLSSDVAGKMKKLLRNNVKTQYGDYNYEGLHLCAKSGTAQIDNVDSHNTAWFVGFMDDEEHPYAFVVLVEYGNSGSQTAGPIANKVLQALVNK
;
A
#
# COMPACT_ATOMS: atom_id res chain seq x y z
N GLU A 1 1.62 6.47 15.34
CA GLU A 1 2.38 6.11 16.57
C GLU A 1 3.56 7.06 16.80
N ASN A 2 4.35 7.38 15.74
CA ASN A 2 5.59 8.14 15.88
C ASN A 2 5.40 9.67 15.83
N ILE A 3 4.26 10.15 15.38
CA ILE A 3 3.86 11.56 15.37
C ILE A 3 2.47 11.65 16.03
N PRO A 4 2.39 11.79 17.37
CA PRO A 4 1.12 11.67 18.10
C PRO A 4 0.05 12.68 17.69
N ASP A 5 0.45 13.89 17.29
CA ASP A 5 -0.42 15.00 16.88
C ASP A 5 -0.74 15.04 15.37
N ILE A 6 -0.39 14.01 14.61
CA ILE A 6 -0.50 13.99 13.13
C ILE A 6 -1.92 14.31 12.63
N TYR A 7 -2.96 13.94 13.39
CA TYR A 7 -4.35 14.19 13.00
C TYR A 7 -4.80 15.64 13.26
N ASP A 8 -4.12 16.36 14.12
CA ASP A 8 -4.43 17.75 14.47
C ASP A 8 -3.63 18.75 13.63
N ARG A 9 -2.65 18.25 12.89
CA ARG A 9 -1.77 19.05 12.04
C ARG A 9 -2.36 19.35 10.67
N THR A 10 -1.91 20.47 10.12
CA THR A 10 -2.14 20.84 8.71
C THR A 10 -0.82 21.00 7.98
N PHE A 11 -0.83 20.67 6.69
CA PHE A 11 0.32 20.71 5.80
C PHE A 11 0.04 21.63 4.63
N LYS A 12 1.01 22.45 4.24
CA LYS A 12 0.90 23.33 3.08
C LYS A 12 1.53 22.66 1.86
N CYS A 13 0.77 22.54 0.78
CA CYS A 13 1.24 22.05 -0.51
C CYS A 13 1.11 23.13 -1.56
N THR A 14 2.23 23.60 -2.09
CA THR A 14 2.31 24.64 -3.16
C THR A 14 2.50 24.04 -4.56
N GLY A 15 2.43 22.70 -4.67
CA GLY A 15 2.72 21.95 -5.89
C GLY A 15 4.09 21.27 -5.84
N GLU A 16 4.89 21.57 -4.85
CA GLU A 16 6.20 20.98 -4.55
C GLU A 16 6.54 21.15 -3.07
N TYR A 17 7.55 20.45 -2.61
CA TYR A 17 8.19 20.65 -1.32
C TYR A 17 9.70 20.72 -1.50
N ASP A 18 10.30 21.84 -1.11
CA ASP A 18 11.74 22.04 -1.12
C ASP A 18 12.31 21.72 0.29
N PRO A 19 13.10 20.66 0.45
CA PRO A 19 13.72 20.32 1.72
C PRO A 19 14.94 21.20 2.05
N GLY A 20 15.32 22.13 1.17
CA GLY A 20 16.49 22.99 1.32
C GLY A 20 17.82 22.35 0.90
N VAL A 21 17.80 21.08 0.49
CA VAL A 21 18.94 20.34 -0.05
C VAL A 21 18.47 19.44 -1.19
N GLY A 22 19.32 19.23 -2.19
CA GLY A 22 19.06 18.33 -3.30
C GLY A 22 17.91 18.78 -4.21
N THR A 23 17.07 17.84 -4.62
CA THR A 23 15.99 18.06 -5.59
C THR A 23 14.64 18.25 -4.91
N PRO A 24 13.87 19.33 -5.18
CA PRO A 24 12.52 19.49 -4.69
C PRO A 24 11.62 18.30 -5.03
N ILE A 25 10.73 17.93 -4.12
CA ILE A 25 9.77 16.85 -4.29
C ILE A 25 8.51 17.42 -4.93
N GLU A 26 8.30 17.11 -6.20
CA GLU A 26 7.13 17.54 -6.95
C GLU A 26 5.85 16.85 -6.46
N CYS A 27 4.75 17.58 -6.51
CA CYS A 27 3.42 17.08 -6.21
C CYS A 27 2.55 17.13 -7.46
N ASN A 28 1.64 16.16 -7.58
CA ASN A 28 0.72 16.05 -8.71
C ASN A 28 -0.26 17.25 -8.86
N ALA A 29 -0.39 18.10 -7.83
CA ALA A 29 -1.17 19.34 -7.87
C ALA A 29 -0.80 20.30 -6.74
N ARG A 30 -1.26 21.56 -6.85
CA ARG A 30 -1.25 22.53 -5.75
C ARG A 30 -2.48 22.29 -4.86
N HIS A 31 -2.30 21.57 -3.75
CA HIS A 31 -3.42 21.20 -2.89
C HIS A 31 -3.83 22.25 -1.85
N GLY A 32 -2.99 23.28 -1.62
CA GLY A 32 -3.22 24.25 -0.56
C GLY A 32 -2.95 23.70 0.83
N THR A 33 -3.74 24.09 1.81
CA THR A 33 -3.62 23.58 3.19
C THR A 33 -4.47 22.33 3.37
N LEU A 34 -3.87 21.25 3.84
CA LEU A 34 -4.49 19.93 3.99
C LEU A 34 -4.31 19.40 5.41
N THR A 35 -5.32 18.73 5.95
CA THR A 35 -5.14 17.80 7.07
C THR A 35 -4.46 16.51 6.60
N PHE A 36 -3.91 15.73 7.52
CA PHE A 36 -3.31 14.42 7.19
C PHE A 36 -4.27 13.51 6.40
N LYS A 37 -5.55 13.43 6.83
CA LYS A 37 -6.59 12.66 6.15
C LYS A 37 -6.81 13.12 4.70
N GLN A 38 -6.84 14.44 4.46
CA GLN A 38 -6.99 15.00 3.12
C GLN A 38 -5.74 14.76 2.27
N ALA A 39 -4.56 14.87 2.87
CA ALA A 39 -3.30 14.61 2.18
C ALA A 39 -3.19 13.16 1.70
N LEU A 40 -3.59 12.19 2.54
CA LEU A 40 -3.61 10.78 2.15
C LEU A 40 -4.61 10.53 1.01
N ALA A 41 -5.81 11.10 1.10
CA ALA A 41 -6.82 10.95 0.08
C ALA A 41 -6.37 11.51 -1.27
N LYS A 42 -5.74 12.70 -1.27
CA LYS A 42 -5.23 13.37 -2.48
C LYS A 42 -3.87 12.85 -2.95
N SER A 43 -3.26 11.89 -2.26
CA SER A 43 -1.88 11.43 -2.55
C SER A 43 -0.89 12.62 -2.61
N CYS A 44 -0.90 13.50 -1.60
CA CYS A 44 -0.09 14.70 -1.60
C CYS A 44 1.38 14.38 -1.32
N ASN A 45 2.24 14.37 -2.34
CA ASN A 45 3.68 14.12 -2.21
C ASN A 45 4.33 15.10 -1.24
N SER A 46 4.02 16.41 -1.35
CA SER A 46 4.58 17.42 -0.44
C SER A 46 4.34 17.12 1.03
N THR A 47 3.16 16.64 1.40
CA THR A 47 2.85 16.28 2.78
C THR A 47 3.60 15.04 3.24
N PHE A 48 3.63 13.99 2.40
CA PHE A 48 4.27 12.73 2.79
C PHE A 48 5.80 12.83 2.79
N ALA A 49 6.38 13.66 1.95
CA ALA A 49 7.81 14.00 2.02
C ALA A 49 8.16 14.70 3.33
N GLN A 50 7.37 15.71 3.75
CA GLN A 50 7.56 16.38 5.04
C GLN A 50 7.48 15.40 6.21
N ILE A 51 6.48 14.52 6.21
CA ILE A 51 6.32 13.48 7.24
C ILE A 51 7.50 12.51 7.25
N ALA A 52 7.97 12.09 6.08
CA ALA A 52 9.10 11.17 5.95
C ALA A 52 10.38 11.78 6.51
N ILE A 53 10.67 13.02 6.17
CA ILE A 53 11.85 13.76 6.65
C ILE A 53 11.77 13.95 8.17
N GLU A 54 10.59 14.32 8.71
CA GLU A 54 10.38 14.46 10.16
C GLU A 54 10.59 13.13 10.92
N LEU A 55 10.15 11.99 10.35
CA LEU A 55 10.38 10.67 10.94
C LEU A 55 11.85 10.26 10.88
N GLY A 56 12.54 10.71 9.85
CA GLY A 56 13.92 10.40 9.58
C GLY A 56 14.16 9.03 8.96
N PRO A 57 15.32 8.85 8.30
CA PRO A 57 15.63 7.67 7.49
C PRO A 57 15.63 6.37 8.28
N GLN A 58 16.19 6.36 9.48
CA GLN A 58 16.29 5.16 10.31
C GLN A 58 14.89 4.61 10.69
N LYS A 59 13.99 5.51 11.11
CA LYS A 59 12.64 5.10 11.52
C LYS A 59 11.82 4.55 10.35
N LEU A 60 11.96 5.16 9.17
CA LEU A 60 11.33 4.69 7.95
C LEU A 60 11.85 3.30 7.54
N ALA A 61 13.18 3.10 7.57
CA ALA A 61 13.80 1.82 7.24
C ALA A 61 13.37 0.71 8.23
N ASP A 62 13.38 0.99 9.53
CA ASP A 62 12.95 0.05 10.55
C ASP A 62 11.47 -0.33 10.37
N THR A 63 10.61 0.66 10.13
CA THR A 63 9.17 0.41 9.88
C THR A 63 8.95 -0.41 8.61
N ALA A 64 9.66 -0.13 7.51
CA ALA A 64 9.57 -0.91 6.28
C ALA A 64 9.96 -2.39 6.52
N LYS A 65 10.98 -2.62 7.35
CA LYS A 65 11.42 -3.96 7.76
C LYS A 65 10.39 -4.65 8.66
N GLU A 66 9.87 -3.97 9.67
CA GLU A 66 8.85 -4.48 10.60
C GLU A 66 7.56 -4.88 9.86
N LEU A 67 7.15 -4.11 8.85
CA LEU A 67 6.02 -4.42 7.97
C LEU A 67 6.31 -5.55 6.98
N GLY A 68 7.55 -6.04 6.91
CA GLY A 68 7.97 -7.12 6.02
C GLY A 68 8.09 -6.72 4.56
N LEU A 69 8.23 -5.42 4.26
CA LEU A 69 8.34 -4.91 2.88
C LEU A 69 9.68 -5.23 2.23
N THR A 70 10.71 -5.48 3.04
CA THR A 70 12.10 -5.78 2.61
C THR A 70 12.47 -7.27 2.74
N SER A 71 11.51 -8.13 3.04
CA SER A 71 11.72 -9.57 3.21
C SER A 71 10.89 -10.36 2.21
N PRO A 72 11.33 -11.56 1.79
CA PRO A 72 10.50 -12.43 0.96
C PRO A 72 9.29 -12.91 1.75
N VAL A 73 8.15 -13.01 1.08
CA VAL A 73 6.93 -13.60 1.64
C VAL A 73 6.85 -15.04 1.20
N SER A 74 6.72 -15.96 2.15
CA SER A 74 6.51 -17.38 1.86
C SER A 74 5.07 -17.64 1.39
N LEU A 75 4.94 -18.42 0.30
CA LEU A 75 3.71 -18.79 -0.38
C LEU A 75 3.48 -20.32 -0.37
N ASN A 76 3.74 -21.02 0.62
CA ASN A 76 3.84 -22.48 0.83
C ASN A 76 5.31 -22.91 0.97
N ASN A 77 5.83 -22.85 2.18
CA ASN A 77 7.15 -23.34 2.54
C ASN A 77 8.30 -22.91 1.60
N ASP A 78 8.50 -23.63 0.50
CA ASP A 78 9.63 -23.43 -0.43
C ASP A 78 9.38 -22.39 -1.52
N ILE A 79 8.13 -21.97 -1.73
CA ILE A 79 7.80 -20.92 -2.70
C ILE A 79 7.88 -19.57 -2.00
N GLN A 80 8.75 -18.69 -2.48
CA GLN A 80 8.94 -17.36 -1.91
C GLN A 80 8.78 -16.28 -2.98
N SER A 81 8.25 -15.13 -2.56
CA SER A 81 8.22 -13.93 -3.40
C SER A 81 9.62 -13.34 -3.55
N SER A 82 9.78 -12.43 -4.52
CA SER A 82 10.93 -11.50 -4.52
C SER A 82 10.87 -10.59 -3.30
N THR A 83 12.03 -10.09 -2.88
CA THR A 83 12.15 -9.09 -1.82
C THR A 83 11.85 -7.68 -2.35
N GLY A 84 11.32 -6.82 -1.50
CA GLY A 84 11.36 -5.39 -1.71
C GLY A 84 12.77 -4.81 -1.47
N ARG A 85 12.95 -3.57 -1.89
CA ARG A 85 14.16 -2.79 -1.67
C ARG A 85 13.77 -1.43 -1.10
N PHE A 86 14.30 -1.14 0.08
CA PHE A 86 14.06 0.11 0.79
C PHE A 86 15.38 0.52 1.46
N PHE A 87 16.17 1.30 0.74
CA PHE A 87 17.48 1.72 1.21
C PHE A 87 17.39 3.12 1.77
N LEU A 88 17.54 3.23 3.07
CA LEU A 88 17.75 4.49 3.77
C LEU A 88 18.82 4.29 4.81
N GLU A 89 19.81 5.21 4.81
CA GLU A 89 20.87 5.28 5.79
C GLU A 89 20.75 6.57 6.60
N LYS A 90 21.31 6.57 7.79
CA LYS A 90 21.26 7.71 8.71
C LYS A 90 21.88 8.99 8.13
N SER A 91 22.78 8.85 7.17
CA SER A 91 23.48 9.93 6.50
C SER A 91 22.79 10.48 5.26
N ASP A 92 21.65 9.89 4.85
CA ASP A 92 20.94 10.31 3.65
C ASP A 92 20.39 11.73 3.79
N ALA A 93 20.47 12.47 2.68
CA ALA A 93 19.95 13.82 2.60
C ALA A 93 18.41 13.84 2.60
N ASP A 94 17.84 14.94 3.09
CA ASP A 94 16.39 15.07 3.27
C ASP A 94 15.59 14.91 1.97
N ASP A 95 16.12 15.33 0.82
CA ASP A 95 15.46 15.10 -0.45
C ASP A 95 15.35 13.60 -0.78
N TYR A 96 16.41 12.83 -0.59
CA TYR A 96 16.39 11.38 -0.80
C TYR A 96 15.41 10.68 0.16
N VAL A 97 15.38 11.11 1.43
CA VAL A 97 14.42 10.62 2.42
C VAL A 97 12.97 10.96 1.99
N GLY A 98 12.74 12.18 1.52
CA GLY A 98 11.44 12.63 1.03
C GLY A 98 10.95 11.84 -0.19
N TRP A 99 11.81 11.63 -1.20
CA TRP A 99 11.51 10.83 -2.39
C TRP A 99 11.22 9.37 -2.03
N THR A 100 12.03 8.77 -1.15
CA THR A 100 11.80 7.41 -0.64
C THR A 100 10.49 7.31 0.12
N GLY A 101 10.16 8.33 0.94
CA GLY A 101 8.92 8.38 1.73
C GLY A 101 7.64 8.43 0.90
N ILE A 102 7.71 8.88 -0.34
CA ILE A 102 6.57 8.83 -1.29
C ILE A 102 6.61 7.61 -2.22
N GLY A 103 7.58 6.69 -2.01
CA GLY A 103 7.69 5.45 -2.78
C GLY A 103 8.35 5.62 -4.15
N GLN A 104 9.22 6.62 -4.29
CA GLN A 104 10.00 6.87 -5.51
C GLN A 104 11.50 6.59 -5.28
N GLY A 105 12.34 6.91 -6.26
CA GLY A 105 13.76 6.64 -6.22
C GLY A 105 14.05 5.13 -6.29
N ASP A 106 14.91 4.64 -5.43
CA ASP A 106 15.33 3.23 -5.39
C ASP A 106 14.37 2.30 -4.63
N THR A 107 13.21 2.80 -4.22
CA THR A 107 12.21 2.02 -3.48
C THR A 107 11.50 1.03 -4.38
N LEU A 108 11.56 -0.24 -4.03
CA LEU A 108 10.80 -1.32 -4.68
C LEU A 108 10.04 -2.11 -3.62
N VAL A 109 8.82 -2.50 -3.92
CA VAL A 109 8.01 -3.35 -3.04
C VAL A 109 7.40 -4.49 -3.85
N SER A 110 7.41 -5.69 -3.25
CA SER A 110 6.73 -6.84 -3.85
C SER A 110 5.21 -6.68 -3.77
N PRO A 111 4.44 -6.92 -4.85
CA PRO A 111 2.98 -6.93 -4.80
C PRO A 111 2.43 -7.86 -3.72
N ILE A 112 3.06 -9.00 -3.50
CA ILE A 112 2.66 -9.95 -2.45
C ILE A 112 2.87 -9.38 -1.03
N ALA A 113 3.95 -8.60 -0.82
CA ALA A 113 4.15 -7.92 0.46
C ALA A 113 3.06 -6.86 0.71
N MET A 114 2.65 -6.12 -0.33
CA MET A 114 1.55 -5.16 -0.25
C MET A 114 0.20 -5.84 -0.03
N LEU A 115 -0.05 -6.99 -0.68
CA LEU A 115 -1.24 -7.80 -0.43
C LEU A 115 -1.31 -8.25 1.04
N ARG A 116 -0.19 -8.76 1.57
CA ARG A 116 -0.07 -9.18 2.97
C ARG A 116 -0.33 -8.02 3.94
N LEU A 117 0.19 -6.83 3.65
CA LEU A 117 -0.04 -5.64 4.46
C LEU A 117 -1.51 -5.18 4.40
N ALA A 118 -2.13 -5.19 3.22
CA ALA A 118 -3.55 -4.87 3.06
C ALA A 118 -4.43 -5.85 3.86
N GLY A 119 -4.14 -7.15 3.77
CA GLY A 119 -4.80 -8.18 4.56
C GLY A 119 -4.62 -8.00 6.06
N ALA A 120 -3.41 -7.60 6.51
CA ALA A 120 -3.16 -7.31 7.91
C ALA A 120 -3.99 -6.12 8.42
N ILE A 121 -4.10 -5.04 7.63
CA ILE A 121 -4.94 -3.88 7.99
C ILE A 121 -6.42 -4.31 8.08
N ALA A 122 -6.90 -5.14 7.16
CA ALA A 122 -8.26 -5.68 7.20
C ALA A 122 -8.51 -6.55 8.44
N ASN A 123 -7.50 -7.30 8.89
CA ASN A 123 -7.52 -8.24 10.00
C ASN A 123 -6.86 -7.65 11.26
N ASP A 124 -7.28 -6.46 11.65
CA ASP A 124 -6.91 -5.76 12.89
C ASP A 124 -5.41 -5.72 13.20
N GLY A 125 -4.59 -5.65 12.17
CA GLY A 125 -3.13 -5.53 12.26
C GLY A 125 -2.36 -6.85 12.14
N THR A 126 -3.06 -7.99 12.02
CA THR A 126 -2.47 -9.33 11.98
C THR A 126 -2.45 -9.89 10.57
N ALA A 127 -1.27 -10.13 10.01
CA ALA A 127 -1.10 -10.84 8.76
C ALA A 127 -1.23 -12.35 8.94
N VAL A 128 -1.85 -13.00 7.98
CA VAL A 128 -1.91 -14.46 7.87
C VAL A 128 -0.91 -14.97 6.84
N SER A 129 -0.44 -16.21 7.00
CA SER A 129 0.39 -16.85 5.98
C SER A 129 -0.39 -17.04 4.67
N LEU A 130 0.28 -16.80 3.55
CA LEU A 130 -0.31 -16.95 2.23
C LEU A 130 -0.04 -18.36 1.70
N ASN A 131 -1.08 -19.03 1.22
CA ASN A 131 -0.99 -20.34 0.58
C ASN A 131 -1.43 -20.22 -0.88
N LEU A 132 -0.52 -20.54 -1.80
CA LEU A 132 -0.80 -20.56 -3.24
C LEU A 132 -1.43 -21.87 -3.66
N VAL A 133 -1.10 -22.97 -2.95
CA VAL A 133 -1.62 -24.32 -3.20
C VAL A 133 -2.52 -24.71 -2.04
N GLU A 134 -3.78 -24.97 -2.34
CA GLU A 134 -4.78 -25.35 -1.34
C GLU A 134 -4.74 -26.87 -1.07
N SER A 135 -4.68 -27.67 -2.13
CA SER A 135 -4.72 -29.12 -1.99
C SER A 135 -4.00 -29.84 -3.15
N PHE A 136 -3.57 -31.06 -2.91
CA PHE A 136 -3.15 -32.00 -3.94
C PHE A 136 -4.03 -33.25 -3.91
N ALA A 137 -4.17 -33.88 -5.08
CA ALA A 137 -4.85 -35.16 -5.19
C ALA A 137 -3.98 -36.17 -5.96
N THR A 138 -4.06 -37.43 -5.60
CA THR A 138 -3.50 -38.52 -6.37
C THR A 138 -4.26 -38.64 -7.71
N LYS A 139 -3.71 -39.39 -8.69
CA LYS A 139 -4.44 -39.74 -9.94
C LYS A 139 -5.77 -40.42 -9.69
N ALA A 140 -5.94 -41.10 -8.55
CA ALA A 140 -7.20 -41.74 -8.15
C ALA A 140 -8.15 -40.79 -7.40
N GLY A 141 -7.86 -39.49 -7.33
CA GLY A 141 -8.70 -38.47 -6.68
C GLY A 141 -8.60 -38.43 -5.16
N LYS A 142 -7.68 -39.17 -4.52
CA LYS A 142 -7.50 -39.12 -3.07
C LYS A 142 -6.76 -37.83 -2.71
N ALA A 143 -7.37 -36.98 -1.87
CA ALA A 143 -6.73 -35.78 -1.33
C ALA A 143 -5.51 -36.15 -0.49
N LEU A 144 -4.45 -35.36 -0.63
CA LEU A 144 -3.24 -35.44 0.19
C LEU A 144 -3.25 -34.26 1.14
N ASP A 145 -3.19 -34.54 2.43
CA ASP A 145 -2.97 -33.52 3.44
C ASP A 145 -1.49 -33.10 3.42
N LEU A 146 -1.25 -31.82 3.13
CA LEU A 146 0.09 -31.24 3.06
C LEU A 146 0.51 -30.63 4.40
N GLY A 147 -0.34 -30.69 5.42
CA GLY A 147 -0.06 -30.15 6.75
C GLY A 147 0.14 -28.63 6.74
N PHE A 148 -0.41 -27.90 5.76
CA PHE A 148 -0.34 -26.44 5.77
C PHE A 148 -1.18 -25.90 6.91
N THR A 149 -0.54 -25.12 7.78
CA THR A 149 -1.22 -24.42 8.87
C THR A 149 -1.16 -22.93 8.63
N THR A 150 -2.26 -22.25 8.90
CA THR A 150 -2.28 -20.77 8.89
C THR A 150 -1.46 -20.27 10.06
N LYS A 151 -0.46 -19.43 9.76
CA LYS A 151 0.33 -18.73 10.77
C LYS A 151 -0.08 -17.28 10.81
N GLU A 152 -0.24 -16.74 11.99
CA GLU A 152 -0.53 -15.35 12.23
C GLU A 152 0.74 -14.61 12.64
N THR A 153 0.88 -13.38 12.15
CA THR A 153 2.02 -12.49 12.45
C THR A 153 1.49 -11.08 12.67
N PRO A 154 1.56 -10.53 13.88
CA PRO A 154 1.24 -9.13 14.12
C PRO A 154 2.20 -8.23 13.33
N LEU A 155 1.65 -7.30 12.54
CA LEU A 155 2.40 -6.28 11.79
C LEU A 155 2.12 -4.88 12.30
N LEU A 156 0.93 -4.64 12.80
CA LEU A 156 0.43 -3.34 13.27
C LEU A 156 -0.36 -3.54 14.56
N SER A 157 -0.44 -2.50 15.38
CA SER A 157 -1.44 -2.51 16.46
C SER A 157 -2.86 -2.42 15.89
N SER A 158 -3.85 -2.96 16.58
CA SER A 158 -5.25 -2.89 16.18
C SER A 158 -5.76 -1.45 16.07
N ASP A 159 -5.25 -0.54 16.91
CA ASP A 159 -5.55 0.89 16.85
C ASP A 159 -5.06 1.51 15.53
N VAL A 160 -3.81 1.23 15.13
CA VAL A 160 -3.26 1.70 13.85
C VAL A 160 -4.00 1.08 12.67
N ALA A 161 -4.29 -0.21 12.69
CA ALA A 161 -5.05 -0.88 11.66
C ALA A 161 -6.46 -0.27 11.50
N GLY A 162 -7.17 -0.04 12.61
CA GLY A 162 -8.48 0.61 12.61
C GLY A 162 -8.45 2.06 12.08
N LYS A 163 -7.41 2.83 12.42
CA LYS A 163 -7.20 4.17 11.85
C LYS A 163 -6.93 4.10 10.33
N MET A 164 -6.07 3.18 9.89
CA MET A 164 -5.78 2.98 8.46
C MET A 164 -7.03 2.55 7.68
N LYS A 165 -7.82 1.63 8.20
CA LYS A 165 -9.11 1.22 7.62
C LYS A 165 -10.00 2.43 7.35
N LYS A 166 -10.20 3.31 8.34
CA LYS A 166 -11.00 4.54 8.19
C LYS A 166 -10.43 5.50 7.15
N LEU A 167 -9.12 5.65 7.08
CA LEU A 167 -8.44 6.50 6.10
C LEU A 167 -8.59 5.93 4.68
N LEU A 168 -8.38 4.63 4.49
CA LEU A 168 -8.51 3.97 3.19
C LEU A 168 -9.96 3.98 2.69
N ARG A 169 -10.92 3.80 3.60
CA ARG A 169 -12.35 3.94 3.27
C ARG A 169 -12.70 5.36 2.83
N ASN A 170 -12.12 6.37 3.51
CA ASN A 170 -12.29 7.76 3.13
C ASN A 170 -11.74 8.06 1.72
N ASN A 171 -10.61 7.46 1.33
CA ASN A 171 -10.05 7.65 -0.01
C ASN A 171 -11.04 7.21 -1.08
N VAL A 172 -11.68 6.05 -0.91
CA VAL A 172 -12.68 5.54 -1.86
C VAL A 172 -13.86 6.50 -1.95
N LYS A 173 -14.40 6.93 -0.81
CA LYS A 173 -15.54 7.84 -0.77
C LYS A 173 -15.28 9.20 -1.39
N THR A 174 -14.06 9.74 -1.23
CA THR A 174 -13.77 11.14 -1.59
C THR A 174 -12.97 11.32 -2.87
N GLN A 175 -12.22 10.30 -3.30
CA GLN A 175 -11.32 10.41 -4.47
C GLN A 175 -11.67 9.45 -5.59
N TYR A 176 -12.09 8.21 -5.29
CA TYR A 176 -12.34 7.22 -6.34
C TYR A 176 -13.82 7.13 -6.70
N GLY A 177 -14.71 7.68 -5.86
CA GLY A 177 -16.17 7.60 -6.02
C GLY A 177 -16.71 6.24 -5.60
N ASP A 178 -17.42 6.22 -4.49
CA ASP A 178 -17.99 4.99 -3.91
C ASP A 178 -18.95 4.29 -4.89
N TYR A 179 -19.64 5.08 -5.71
CA TYR A 179 -20.54 4.61 -6.76
C TYR A 179 -19.85 3.77 -7.85
N ASN A 180 -18.51 3.92 -8.02
CA ASN A 180 -17.74 3.09 -8.95
C ASN A 180 -17.47 1.68 -8.41
N TYR A 181 -17.70 1.47 -7.11
CA TYR A 181 -17.42 0.23 -6.37
C TYR A 181 -18.63 -0.20 -5.54
N GLU A 182 -19.82 -0.09 -6.15
CA GLU A 182 -21.10 -0.34 -5.48
C GLU A 182 -21.14 -1.72 -4.84
N GLY A 183 -21.55 -1.78 -3.57
CA GLY A 183 -21.68 -3.03 -2.80
C GLY A 183 -20.37 -3.61 -2.26
N LEU A 184 -19.18 -3.08 -2.66
CA LEU A 184 -17.90 -3.68 -2.27
C LEU A 184 -17.35 -3.18 -0.93
N HIS A 185 -17.92 -2.15 -0.31
CA HIS A 185 -17.40 -1.55 0.93
C HIS A 185 -15.87 -1.35 0.95
N LEU A 186 -15.34 -0.87 -0.19
CA LEU A 186 -13.92 -0.89 -0.51
C LEU A 186 -13.11 0.08 0.36
N CYS A 187 -11.99 -0.39 0.88
CA CYS A 187 -10.92 0.38 1.52
C CYS A 187 -9.68 0.27 0.65
N ALA A 188 -9.22 1.38 0.02
CA ALA A 188 -8.16 1.28 -0.99
C ALA A 188 -7.27 2.52 -1.09
N LYS A 189 -6.11 2.31 -1.71
CA LYS A 189 -5.16 3.35 -2.13
C LYS A 189 -4.62 3.06 -3.52
N SER A 190 -4.65 4.09 -4.38
CA SER A 190 -3.97 4.07 -5.67
C SER A 190 -2.51 4.49 -5.53
N GLY A 191 -1.66 3.96 -6.36
CA GLY A 191 -0.29 4.40 -6.58
C GLY A 191 0.00 4.54 -8.07
N THR A 192 0.88 5.47 -8.42
CA THR A 192 1.42 5.63 -9.76
C THR A 192 2.92 5.81 -9.61
N ALA A 193 3.68 4.77 -9.91
CA ALA A 193 5.12 4.79 -9.82
C ALA A 193 5.72 5.15 -11.18
N GLN A 194 6.51 6.21 -11.21
CA GLN A 194 7.23 6.65 -12.40
C GLN A 194 8.48 5.76 -12.58
N ILE A 195 8.67 5.24 -13.79
CA ILE A 195 9.85 4.45 -14.15
C ILE A 195 10.88 5.36 -14.85
N ASP A 196 10.38 6.27 -15.67
CA ASP A 196 11.13 7.27 -16.39
C ASP A 196 10.26 8.54 -16.59
N ASN A 197 10.66 9.46 -17.47
CA ASN A 197 9.92 10.69 -17.73
C ASN A 197 8.80 10.52 -18.78
N VAL A 198 8.34 9.29 -19.02
CA VAL A 198 7.28 8.98 -19.98
C VAL A 198 6.05 8.45 -19.24
N ASP A 199 4.98 9.23 -19.18
CA ASP A 199 3.77 8.89 -18.42
C ASP A 199 3.16 7.53 -18.78
N SER A 200 3.26 7.11 -20.05
CA SER A 200 2.77 5.79 -20.48
C SER A 200 3.59 4.61 -19.94
N HIS A 201 4.77 4.87 -19.37
CA HIS A 201 5.63 3.85 -18.75
C HIS A 201 5.38 3.70 -17.24
N ASN A 202 4.50 4.50 -16.66
CA ASN A 202 4.18 4.41 -15.24
C ASN A 202 3.63 3.04 -14.86
N THR A 203 3.97 2.58 -13.67
CA THR A 203 3.33 1.41 -13.06
C THR A 203 2.15 1.84 -12.23
N ALA A 204 0.96 1.39 -12.63
CA ALA A 204 -0.30 1.68 -11.96
C ALA A 204 -0.59 0.65 -10.86
N TRP A 205 -0.82 1.12 -9.64
CA TRP A 205 -1.14 0.30 -8.48
C TRP A 205 -2.52 0.61 -7.93
N PHE A 206 -3.24 -0.43 -7.52
CA PHE A 206 -4.43 -0.29 -6.70
C PHE A 206 -4.44 -1.41 -5.66
N VAL A 207 -4.37 -1.05 -4.38
CA VAL A 207 -4.23 -1.99 -3.28
C VAL A 207 -5.26 -1.68 -2.21
N GLY A 208 -5.84 -2.73 -1.61
CA GLY A 208 -6.85 -2.56 -0.60
C GLY A 208 -7.51 -3.87 -0.18
N PHE A 209 -8.69 -3.72 0.40
CA PHE A 209 -9.52 -4.82 0.87
C PHE A 209 -10.99 -4.40 0.92
N MET A 210 -11.87 -5.38 0.97
CA MET A 210 -13.28 -5.19 1.27
C MET A 210 -13.48 -5.20 2.79
N ASP A 211 -14.15 -4.18 3.32
CA ASP A 211 -14.57 -4.12 4.72
C ASP A 211 -15.94 -4.79 4.85
N ASP A 212 -15.95 -6.11 4.63
CA ASP A 212 -17.13 -6.94 4.54
C ASP A 212 -16.81 -8.32 5.14
N GLU A 213 -17.63 -8.77 6.11
CA GLU A 213 -17.43 -10.05 6.80
C GLU A 213 -17.81 -11.26 5.92
N GLU A 214 -18.75 -11.10 4.98
CA GLU A 214 -19.16 -12.17 4.06
C GLU A 214 -18.14 -12.37 2.93
N HIS A 215 -17.45 -11.29 2.53
CA HIS A 215 -16.46 -11.29 1.45
C HIS A 215 -15.16 -10.63 1.88
N PRO A 216 -14.39 -11.24 2.79
CA PRO A 216 -13.19 -10.64 3.38
C PRO A 216 -11.98 -10.72 2.43
N TYR A 217 -12.09 -10.11 1.25
CA TYR A 217 -11.03 -10.14 0.25
C TYR A 217 -10.07 -8.97 0.40
N ALA A 218 -8.77 -9.26 0.49
CA ALA A 218 -7.71 -8.29 0.23
C ALA A 218 -7.20 -8.46 -1.21
N PHE A 219 -6.78 -7.36 -1.84
CA PHE A 219 -6.34 -7.39 -3.24
C PHE A 219 -5.16 -6.45 -3.48
N VAL A 220 -4.40 -6.77 -4.51
CA VAL A 220 -3.44 -5.89 -5.16
C VAL A 220 -3.58 -6.06 -6.67
N VAL A 221 -3.69 -4.93 -7.36
CA VAL A 221 -3.63 -4.87 -8.83
C VAL A 221 -2.46 -3.99 -9.21
N LEU A 222 -1.56 -4.52 -10.03
CA LEU A 222 -0.42 -3.83 -10.60
C LEU A 222 -0.50 -3.96 -12.11
N VAL A 223 -0.34 -2.83 -12.82
CA VAL A 223 -0.32 -2.80 -14.27
C VAL A 223 0.92 -2.04 -14.71
N GLU A 224 1.87 -2.76 -15.29
CA GLU A 224 3.02 -2.16 -15.94
C GLU A 224 2.57 -1.38 -17.17
N TYR A 225 3.21 -0.25 -17.44
CA TYR A 225 2.82 0.66 -18.52
C TYR A 225 1.36 1.14 -18.41
N GLY A 226 0.85 1.25 -17.19
CA GLY A 226 -0.47 1.78 -16.88
C GLY A 226 -0.38 3.28 -16.53
N ASN A 227 -1.28 4.11 -17.08
CA ASN A 227 -1.21 5.57 -16.88
C ASN A 227 -1.33 5.98 -15.41
N SER A 228 -2.37 5.53 -14.70
CA SER A 228 -2.56 5.84 -13.27
C SER A 228 -3.26 4.73 -12.52
N GLY A 229 -2.98 4.64 -11.23
CA GLY A 229 -3.53 3.59 -10.37
C GLY A 229 -5.06 3.59 -10.34
N SER A 230 -5.69 4.73 -10.14
CA SER A 230 -7.16 4.83 -10.04
C SER A 230 -7.87 4.63 -11.37
N GLN A 231 -7.28 5.03 -12.50
CA GLN A 231 -7.91 4.95 -13.82
C GLN A 231 -7.64 3.62 -14.53
N THR A 232 -6.52 2.95 -14.23
CA THR A 232 -6.14 1.68 -14.89
C THR A 232 -6.35 0.49 -13.97
N ALA A 233 -5.68 0.48 -12.80
CA ALA A 233 -5.73 -0.66 -11.89
C ALA A 233 -7.06 -0.73 -11.10
N GLY A 234 -7.67 0.42 -10.76
CA GLY A 234 -8.95 0.48 -10.04
C GLY A 234 -10.10 -0.22 -10.76
N PRO A 235 -10.38 0.06 -12.04
CA PRO A 235 -11.43 -0.64 -12.80
C PRO A 235 -11.21 -2.17 -12.93
N ILE A 236 -9.94 -2.61 -12.99
CA ILE A 236 -9.61 -4.05 -12.99
C ILE A 236 -9.98 -4.66 -11.64
N ALA A 237 -9.55 -4.02 -10.54
CA ALA A 237 -9.93 -4.46 -9.19
C ALA A 237 -11.44 -4.56 -9.04
N ASN A 238 -12.19 -3.55 -9.49
CA ASN A 238 -13.65 -3.56 -9.44
C ASN A 238 -14.24 -4.76 -10.16
N LYS A 239 -13.84 -5.01 -11.41
CA LYS A 239 -14.36 -6.15 -12.20
C LYS A 239 -14.11 -7.49 -11.52
N VAL A 240 -12.91 -7.69 -10.97
CA VAL A 240 -12.54 -8.94 -10.28
C VAL A 240 -13.37 -9.10 -9.01
N LEU A 241 -13.43 -8.07 -8.17
CA LEU A 241 -14.18 -8.12 -6.91
C LEU A 241 -15.69 -8.31 -7.13
N GLN A 242 -16.28 -7.60 -8.10
CA GLN A 242 -17.70 -7.81 -8.49
C GLN A 242 -17.96 -9.25 -8.95
N ALA A 243 -17.04 -9.86 -9.68
CA ALA A 243 -17.17 -11.25 -10.10
C ALA A 243 -17.05 -12.25 -8.93
N LEU A 244 -16.36 -11.88 -7.84
CA LEU A 244 -16.23 -12.71 -6.65
C LEU A 244 -17.46 -12.65 -5.75
N VAL A 245 -18.07 -11.48 -5.57
CA VAL A 245 -19.25 -11.30 -4.70
C VAL A 245 -20.58 -11.71 -5.37
N ASN A 246 -20.62 -11.80 -6.70
CA ASN A 246 -21.82 -12.19 -7.46
C ASN A 246 -21.81 -13.66 -7.88
N LYS A 247 -20.97 -14.49 -7.29
CA LYS A 247 -20.98 -15.95 -7.46
C LYS A 247 -21.93 -16.61 -6.48
#